data_36e09ed68deb6dc0ab829c6e7e1aea83
#
_entry.id   36e09ed68deb6dc0ab829c6e7e1aea83
#
_cell.length_a   1.000
_cell.length_b   1.000
_cell.length_c   1.000
_cell.angle_alpha   90.00
_cell.angle_beta   90.00
_cell.angle_gamma   90.00
#
_symmetry.space_group_name_H-M   'P 1'
#
loop_
_entity.id
_entity.type
_entity.pdbx_description
1 polymer ?
#
loop_
_entity_poly.entity_id
_entity_poly.type
_entity_poly.pdbx_seq_one_letter_code
_entity_poly.pdbx_strand_id
1 'polypeptide(L)'
;MVKIAINGFGRIGRLVLRSGIKDPNLEFVSINDLVTPDNLSYLFKYDSTHGRFDGEVSHTDNEIIIDGKKVKTFSERDPEKLPWKEMGVDFVIESTGLFTDRVGAEKHLKAGAKKVVISAPAKDKDIPTFVMGVNHEKYNASADHIVSNASCTTNCLAPITKVVLDNFGIVEGLMTTIHAMTATQPTVDGPSKKDLREGRA
;
A
#
# COMPACT_ATOMS: atom_id res chain seq x y z
N MET A 1 14.84 -9.13 11.67
CA MET A 1 13.55 -8.45 11.37
C MET A 1 13.68 -7.72 10.05
N VAL A 2 12.64 -7.74 9.24
CA VAL A 2 12.58 -7.01 7.97
C VAL A 2 12.11 -5.59 8.25
N LYS A 3 12.89 -4.60 7.82
CA LYS A 3 12.58 -3.18 8.04
C LYS A 3 11.70 -2.62 6.93
N ILE A 4 10.53 -2.12 7.31
CA ILE A 4 9.50 -1.63 6.41
C ILE A 4 9.29 -0.12 6.60
N ALA A 5 9.26 0.60 5.50
CA ALA A 5 8.76 1.96 5.43
C ALA A 5 7.47 2.03 4.63
N ILE A 6 6.58 2.97 4.98
CA ILE A 6 5.32 3.20 4.27
C ILE A 6 5.36 4.59 3.67
N ASN A 7 5.17 4.69 2.36
CA ASN A 7 4.97 5.96 1.66
C ASN A 7 3.50 6.13 1.30
N GLY A 8 2.82 7.08 1.94
CA GLY A 8 1.38 7.26 1.88
C GLY A 8 0.63 6.50 2.99
N PHE A 9 0.16 7.23 3.98
CA PHE A 9 -0.55 6.65 5.13
C PHE A 9 -2.08 6.81 5.01
N GLY A 10 -2.58 6.61 3.78
CA GLY A 10 -4.00 6.51 3.46
C GLY A 10 -4.62 5.21 3.99
N ARG A 11 -5.75 4.81 3.42
CA ARG A 11 -6.44 3.56 3.83
C ARG A 11 -5.50 2.35 3.79
N ILE A 12 -4.79 2.16 2.68
CA ILE A 12 -3.95 0.97 2.48
C ILE A 12 -2.73 0.99 3.40
N GLY A 13 -1.98 2.11 3.46
CA GLY A 13 -0.81 2.19 4.34
C GLY A 13 -1.14 1.94 5.81
N ARG A 14 -2.28 2.49 6.30
CA ARG A 14 -2.73 2.23 7.67
C ARG A 14 -3.10 0.77 7.91
N LEU A 15 -3.77 0.11 6.96
CA LEU A 15 -4.15 -1.29 7.11
C LEU A 15 -2.94 -2.23 7.03
N VAL A 16 -1.96 -1.92 6.20
CA VAL A 16 -0.68 -2.66 6.18
C VAL A 16 0.00 -2.58 7.54
N LEU A 17 0.10 -1.39 8.13
CA LEU A 17 0.67 -1.24 9.47
C LEU A 17 -0.14 -2.00 10.53
N ARG A 18 -1.47 -1.88 10.53
CA ARG A 18 -2.35 -2.60 11.46
C ARG A 18 -2.16 -4.12 11.38
N SER A 19 -2.03 -4.64 10.17
CA SER A 19 -1.88 -6.08 9.94
C SER A 19 -0.53 -6.61 10.38
N GLY A 20 0.54 -5.81 10.23
CA GLY A 20 1.92 -6.26 10.45
C GLY A 20 2.56 -5.83 11.77
N ILE A 21 2.01 -4.83 12.49
CA ILE A 21 2.71 -4.23 13.65
C ILE A 21 2.95 -5.22 14.82
N LYS A 22 2.14 -6.26 14.90
CA LYS A 22 2.26 -7.31 15.92
C LYS A 22 3.13 -8.51 15.46
N ASP A 23 3.52 -8.57 14.17
CA ASP A 23 4.40 -9.64 13.67
C ASP A 23 5.84 -9.40 14.15
N PRO A 24 6.46 -10.38 14.85
CA PRO A 24 7.81 -10.26 15.37
C PRO A 24 8.90 -10.26 14.28
N ASN A 25 8.58 -10.66 13.05
CA ASN A 25 9.52 -10.65 11.93
C ASN A 25 9.58 -9.30 11.21
N LEU A 26 8.61 -8.42 11.46
CA LEU A 26 8.48 -7.13 10.79
C LEU A 26 8.79 -5.97 11.75
N GLU A 27 9.54 -5.01 11.25
CA GLU A 27 9.82 -3.75 11.94
C GLU A 27 9.40 -2.58 11.05
N PHE A 28 8.32 -1.90 11.42
CA PHE A 28 7.91 -0.66 10.75
C PHE A 28 8.73 0.50 11.31
N VAL A 29 9.67 0.97 10.51
CA VAL A 29 10.64 1.99 10.96
C VAL A 29 10.17 3.40 10.65
N SER A 30 9.35 3.58 9.60
CA SER A 30 8.88 4.93 9.23
C SER A 30 7.63 4.96 8.36
N ILE A 31 7.00 6.13 8.40
CA ILE A 31 5.88 6.54 7.56
C ILE A 31 6.25 7.89 6.92
N ASN A 32 6.01 8.05 5.63
CA ASN A 32 6.02 9.33 4.96
C ASN A 32 4.62 9.68 4.50
N ASP A 33 4.11 10.83 4.94
CA ASP A 33 2.83 11.39 4.50
C ASP A 33 2.88 12.91 4.70
N LEU A 34 2.07 13.66 3.94
CA LEU A 34 2.06 15.12 4.03
C LEU A 34 1.20 15.65 5.19
N VAL A 35 0.59 14.75 5.93
CA VAL A 35 -0.27 15.03 7.08
C VAL A 35 0.53 14.92 8.38
N THR A 36 0.15 15.67 9.40
CA THR A 36 0.83 15.74 10.69
C THR A 36 0.67 14.47 11.54
N PRO A 37 1.63 14.13 12.42
CA PRO A 37 1.61 12.89 13.21
C PRO A 37 0.39 12.73 14.11
N ASP A 38 -0.16 13.81 14.65
CA ASP A 38 -1.40 13.79 15.44
C ASP A 38 -2.58 13.24 14.61
N ASN A 39 -2.73 13.74 13.39
CA ASN A 39 -3.77 13.33 12.47
C ASN A 39 -3.58 11.87 12.01
N LEU A 40 -2.33 11.50 11.67
CA LEU A 40 -1.99 10.14 11.27
C LEU A 40 -2.26 9.14 12.40
N SER A 41 -1.91 9.47 13.65
CA SER A 41 -2.16 8.63 14.82
C SER A 41 -3.64 8.48 15.11
N TYR A 42 -4.42 9.56 14.99
CA TYR A 42 -5.87 9.54 15.14
C TYR A 42 -6.53 8.62 14.10
N LEU A 43 -6.18 8.80 12.83
CA LEU A 43 -6.70 7.98 11.72
C LEU A 43 -6.26 6.52 11.81
N PHE A 44 -5.10 6.23 12.39
CA PHE A 44 -4.68 4.87 12.65
C PHE A 44 -5.48 4.24 13.80
N LYS A 45 -5.70 4.99 14.87
CA LYS A 45 -6.43 4.52 16.05
C LYS A 45 -7.90 4.24 15.76
N TYR A 46 -8.56 5.12 15.00
CA TYR A 46 -10.00 5.05 14.73
C TYR A 46 -10.23 4.80 13.25
N ASP A 47 -10.88 3.68 12.94
CA ASP A 47 -11.22 3.29 11.58
C ASP A 47 -12.71 2.98 11.49
N SER A 48 -13.40 3.61 10.56
CA SER A 48 -14.87 3.48 10.42
C SER A 48 -15.30 2.09 9.93
N THR A 49 -14.42 1.35 9.29
CA THR A 49 -14.71 0.00 8.75
C THR A 49 -14.19 -1.10 9.67
N HIS A 50 -12.94 -0.96 10.16
CA HIS A 50 -12.26 -1.98 10.96
C HIS A 50 -12.29 -1.69 12.47
N GLY A 51 -12.95 -0.62 12.89
CA GLY A 51 -13.09 -0.25 14.28
C GLY A 51 -11.81 0.34 14.91
N ARG A 52 -11.88 0.56 16.20
CA ARG A 52 -10.75 1.09 16.98
C ARG A 52 -9.62 0.07 17.01
N PHE A 53 -8.38 0.55 16.88
CA PHE A 53 -7.19 -0.27 17.07
C PHE A 53 -7.12 -0.76 18.54
N ASP A 54 -6.92 -2.07 18.69
CA ASP A 54 -6.77 -2.70 20.01
C ASP A 54 -5.29 -2.58 20.45
N GLY A 55 -5.02 -1.49 21.13
CA GLY A 55 -3.70 -1.11 21.61
C GLY A 55 -3.58 0.37 21.91
N GLU A 56 -2.46 0.76 22.49
CA GLU A 56 -2.15 2.15 22.79
C GLU A 56 -1.57 2.84 21.55
N VAL A 57 -2.09 4.04 21.25
CA VAL A 57 -1.60 4.87 20.14
C VAL A 57 -1.42 6.29 20.65
N SER A 58 -0.20 6.78 20.51
CA SER A 58 0.18 8.16 20.81
C SER A 58 1.12 8.69 19.72
N HIS A 59 1.52 9.95 19.81
CA HIS A 59 2.44 10.59 18.87
C HIS A 59 3.34 11.61 19.58
N THR A 60 4.42 11.95 18.91
CA THR A 60 5.23 13.14 19.13
C THR A 60 5.19 13.99 17.86
N ASP A 61 5.99 15.04 17.79
CA ASP A 61 6.06 15.92 16.61
C ASP A 61 6.59 15.19 15.36
N ASN A 62 7.30 14.07 15.53
CA ASN A 62 7.96 13.34 14.43
C ASN A 62 7.86 11.82 14.52
N GLU A 63 7.02 11.29 15.38
CA GLU A 63 6.80 9.85 15.55
C GLU A 63 5.35 9.52 15.85
N ILE A 64 4.91 8.36 15.40
CA ILE A 64 3.72 7.68 15.93
C ILE A 64 4.22 6.54 16.82
N ILE A 65 3.61 6.38 18.00
CA ILE A 65 3.97 5.36 18.99
C ILE A 65 2.79 4.39 19.12
N ILE A 66 3.03 3.11 18.82
CA ILE A 66 2.00 2.07 18.83
C ILE A 66 2.46 0.96 19.75
N ASP A 67 1.77 0.73 20.86
CA ASP A 67 2.14 -0.26 21.88
C ASP A 67 3.64 -0.13 22.28
N GLY A 68 4.11 1.11 22.46
CA GLY A 68 5.50 1.44 22.78
C GLY A 68 6.48 1.39 21.60
N LYS A 69 6.09 0.86 20.44
CA LYS A 69 6.93 0.85 19.23
C LYS A 69 6.89 2.23 18.54
N LYS A 70 8.05 2.80 18.30
CA LYS A 70 8.20 4.11 17.67
C LYS A 70 8.34 3.96 16.16
N VAL A 71 7.50 4.64 15.41
CA VAL A 71 7.53 4.73 13.94
C VAL A 71 7.78 6.18 13.57
N LYS A 72 8.93 6.49 12.96
CA LYS A 72 9.27 7.85 12.54
C LYS A 72 8.34 8.35 11.44
N THR A 73 8.02 9.65 11.47
CA THR A 73 7.19 10.27 10.44
C THR A 73 8.01 11.30 9.65
N PHE A 74 7.79 11.29 8.34
CA PHE A 74 8.37 12.27 7.41
C PHE A 74 7.25 12.94 6.63
N SER A 75 7.51 14.14 6.10
CA SER A 75 6.59 14.89 5.25
C SER A 75 7.32 15.37 3.99
N GLU A 76 7.78 14.41 3.19
CA GLU A 76 8.56 14.66 1.98
C GLU A 76 7.74 14.30 0.73
N ARG A 77 7.71 15.23 -0.24
CA ARG A 77 6.99 15.04 -1.51
C ARG A 77 7.77 14.19 -2.51
N ASP A 78 9.10 14.30 -2.48
CA ASP A 78 9.98 13.57 -3.39
C ASP A 78 10.59 12.36 -2.70
N PRO A 79 10.17 11.13 -3.06
CA PRO A 79 10.65 9.92 -2.42
C PRO A 79 12.17 9.74 -2.47
N GLU A 80 12.85 10.34 -3.44
CA GLU A 80 14.31 10.24 -3.58
C GLU A 80 15.07 10.92 -2.42
N LYS A 81 14.42 11.85 -1.71
CA LYS A 81 14.98 12.57 -0.57
C LYS A 81 14.73 11.90 0.78
N LEU A 82 14.00 10.80 0.79
CA LEU A 82 13.69 10.09 2.02
C LEU A 82 14.92 9.30 2.53
N PRO A 83 15.15 9.21 3.86
CA PRO A 83 16.38 8.65 4.41
C PRO A 83 16.37 7.13 4.51
N TRP A 84 15.92 6.43 3.47
CA TRP A 84 15.75 4.96 3.50
C TRP A 84 17.07 4.23 3.74
N LYS A 85 18.16 4.71 3.17
CA LYS A 85 19.51 4.14 3.36
C LYS A 85 19.95 4.23 4.81
N GLU A 86 19.81 5.37 5.43
CA GLU A 86 20.22 5.62 6.83
C GLU A 86 19.41 4.79 7.81
N MET A 87 18.12 4.58 7.49
CA MET A 87 17.22 3.79 8.31
C MET A 87 17.33 2.27 8.04
N GLY A 88 18.09 1.88 7.01
CA GLY A 88 18.28 0.48 6.62
C GLY A 88 16.99 -0.17 6.13
N VAL A 89 16.15 0.55 5.39
CA VAL A 89 14.86 0.06 4.91
C VAL A 89 15.06 -1.07 3.91
N ASP A 90 14.44 -2.22 4.20
CA ASP A 90 14.42 -3.37 3.29
C ASP A 90 13.30 -3.22 2.25
N PHE A 91 12.10 -2.87 2.70
CA PHE A 91 10.93 -2.71 1.84
C PHE A 91 10.25 -1.36 2.03
N VAL A 92 9.90 -0.72 0.94
CA VAL A 92 8.96 0.39 0.93
C VAL A 92 7.61 -0.11 0.43
N ILE A 93 6.55 0.15 1.20
CA ILE A 93 5.17 0.02 0.74
C ILE A 93 4.77 1.36 0.13
N GLU A 94 4.70 1.41 -1.21
CA GLU A 94 4.23 2.59 -1.94
C GLU A 94 2.71 2.58 -2.01
N SER A 95 2.07 3.41 -1.21
CA SER A 95 0.60 3.48 -1.08
C SER A 95 0.01 4.88 -1.24
N THR A 96 0.75 5.79 -1.88
CA THR A 96 0.24 7.13 -2.24
C THR A 96 -0.69 7.10 -3.45
N GLY A 97 -0.55 6.10 -4.33
CA GLY A 97 -1.21 6.05 -5.63
C GLY A 97 -0.59 6.99 -6.68
N LEU A 98 0.50 7.70 -6.36
CA LEU A 98 1.17 8.65 -7.25
C LEU A 98 2.34 8.00 -8.00
N PHE A 99 3.16 7.22 -7.31
CA PHE A 99 4.40 6.62 -7.82
C PHE A 99 4.17 5.16 -8.23
N THR A 100 3.24 4.97 -9.17
CA THR A 100 2.80 3.63 -9.62
C THR A 100 3.47 3.17 -10.91
N ASP A 101 4.35 3.99 -11.49
CA ASP A 101 5.21 3.65 -12.61
C ASP A 101 6.64 3.34 -12.12
N ARG A 102 7.45 2.77 -13.02
CA ARG A 102 8.84 2.39 -12.71
C ARG A 102 9.67 3.58 -12.26
N VAL A 103 9.59 4.70 -12.98
CA VAL A 103 10.37 5.91 -12.68
C VAL A 103 10.03 6.45 -11.28
N GLY A 104 8.77 6.46 -10.93
CA GLY A 104 8.32 6.89 -9.60
C GLY A 104 8.77 5.94 -8.49
N ALA A 105 8.62 4.63 -8.71
CA ALA A 105 9.00 3.62 -7.72
C ALA A 105 10.54 3.52 -7.54
N GLU A 106 11.32 3.69 -8.61
CA GLU A 106 12.79 3.70 -8.56
C GLU A 106 13.36 4.80 -7.65
N LYS A 107 12.63 5.89 -7.41
CA LYS A 107 13.04 6.93 -6.47
C LYS A 107 13.28 6.37 -5.06
N HIS A 108 12.48 5.41 -4.62
CA HIS A 108 12.70 4.75 -3.35
C HIS A 108 13.96 3.88 -3.32
N LEU A 109 14.29 3.22 -4.44
CA LEU A 109 15.55 2.47 -4.56
C LEU A 109 16.75 3.40 -4.52
N LYS A 110 16.68 4.55 -5.21
CA LYS A 110 17.72 5.60 -5.17
C LYS A 110 17.89 6.18 -3.77
N ALA A 111 16.80 6.33 -3.02
CA ALA A 111 16.83 6.74 -1.62
C ALA A 111 17.44 5.66 -0.69
N GLY A 112 17.67 4.44 -1.21
CA GLY A 112 18.38 3.37 -0.52
C GLY A 112 17.53 2.25 0.03
N ALA A 113 16.25 2.18 -0.31
CA ALA A 113 15.44 0.98 -0.07
C ALA A 113 15.90 -0.17 -0.94
N LYS A 114 15.81 -1.41 -0.44
CA LYS A 114 16.20 -2.59 -1.24
C LYS A 114 15.11 -3.02 -2.21
N LYS A 115 13.84 -2.83 -1.84
CA LYS A 115 12.67 -3.25 -2.62
C LYS A 115 11.50 -2.29 -2.43
N VAL A 116 10.63 -2.28 -3.44
CA VAL A 116 9.38 -1.48 -3.43
C VAL A 116 8.20 -2.37 -3.78
N VAL A 117 7.17 -2.31 -2.96
CA VAL A 117 5.87 -2.93 -3.21
C VAL A 117 4.84 -1.84 -3.47
N ILE A 118 4.39 -1.73 -4.72
CA ILE A 118 3.34 -0.81 -5.12
C ILE A 118 2.00 -1.44 -4.72
N SER A 119 1.22 -0.78 -3.88
CA SER A 119 -0.08 -1.26 -3.38
C SER A 119 -1.24 -1.03 -4.35
N ALA A 120 -0.95 -0.74 -5.60
CA ALA A 120 -1.90 -0.44 -6.67
C ALA A 120 -1.43 -1.08 -7.97
N PRO A 121 -2.26 -1.15 -9.02
CA PRO A 121 -1.82 -1.59 -10.34
C PRO A 121 -0.66 -0.72 -10.82
N ALA A 122 0.43 -1.37 -11.23
CA ALA A 122 1.53 -0.68 -11.88
C ALA A 122 1.09 -0.16 -13.24
N LYS A 123 1.56 1.05 -13.61
CA LYS A 123 1.31 1.61 -14.95
C LYS A 123 2.14 0.90 -16.02
N ASP A 124 3.36 0.49 -15.68
CA ASP A 124 4.28 -0.15 -16.61
C ASP A 124 4.09 -1.67 -16.58
N LYS A 125 3.93 -2.26 -17.75
CA LYS A 125 3.63 -3.69 -17.92
C LYS A 125 4.80 -4.61 -17.55
N ASP A 126 6.00 -4.08 -17.50
CA ASP A 126 7.23 -4.79 -17.15
C ASP A 126 7.44 -4.90 -15.62
N ILE A 127 6.63 -4.23 -14.82
CA ILE A 127 6.62 -4.42 -13.36
C ILE A 127 5.85 -5.69 -13.01
N PRO A 128 6.51 -6.70 -12.41
CA PRO A 128 5.85 -7.92 -12.00
C PRO A 128 4.69 -7.66 -11.05
N THR A 129 3.56 -8.28 -11.33
CA THR A 129 2.35 -8.13 -10.53
C THR A 129 1.99 -9.46 -9.88
N PHE A 130 1.83 -9.44 -8.55
CA PHE A 130 1.57 -10.64 -7.76
C PHE A 130 0.25 -10.57 -7.02
N VAL A 131 -0.45 -11.69 -7.01
CA VAL A 131 -1.65 -11.93 -6.20
C VAL A 131 -1.40 -13.17 -5.36
N MET A 132 -1.55 -13.05 -4.04
CA MET A 132 -1.36 -14.16 -3.11
C MET A 132 -2.33 -15.31 -3.41
N GLY A 133 -1.82 -16.54 -3.41
CA GLY A 133 -2.57 -17.74 -3.77
C GLY A 133 -2.72 -17.97 -5.29
N VAL A 134 -2.33 -17.01 -6.14
CA VAL A 134 -2.45 -17.13 -7.61
C VAL A 134 -1.10 -17.33 -8.28
N ASN A 135 -0.19 -16.39 -8.09
CA ASN A 135 1.11 -16.41 -8.77
C ASN A 135 2.29 -15.91 -7.91
N HIS A 136 2.10 -15.76 -6.60
CA HIS A 136 3.11 -15.25 -5.68
C HIS A 136 4.37 -16.14 -5.63
N GLU A 137 4.24 -17.43 -5.92
CA GLU A 137 5.37 -18.38 -6.00
C GLU A 137 6.35 -18.04 -7.14
N LYS A 138 5.93 -17.24 -8.12
CA LYS A 138 6.79 -16.78 -9.21
C LYS A 138 7.70 -15.62 -8.81
N TYR A 139 7.56 -15.08 -7.59
CA TYR A 139 8.40 -14.00 -7.11
C TYR A 139 9.87 -14.42 -7.03
N ASN A 140 10.73 -13.65 -7.67
CA ASN A 140 12.17 -13.85 -7.65
C ASN A 140 12.86 -12.74 -6.85
N ALA A 141 13.27 -13.07 -5.62
CA ALA A 141 13.87 -12.10 -4.71
C ALA A 141 15.16 -11.44 -5.24
N SER A 142 15.87 -12.07 -6.17
CA SER A 142 17.10 -11.52 -6.74
C SER A 142 16.86 -10.59 -7.94
N ALA A 143 15.72 -10.72 -8.62
CA ALA A 143 15.39 -9.95 -9.82
C ALA A 143 14.29 -8.91 -9.58
N ASP A 144 13.30 -9.24 -8.75
CA ASP A 144 12.11 -8.41 -8.56
C ASP A 144 12.34 -7.38 -7.43
N HIS A 145 12.89 -6.22 -7.80
CA HIS A 145 13.13 -5.12 -6.86
C HIS A 145 11.93 -4.18 -6.73
N ILE A 146 11.12 -4.07 -7.78
CA ILE A 146 9.87 -3.32 -7.77
C ILE A 146 8.78 -4.28 -8.20
N VAL A 147 7.74 -4.42 -7.39
CA VAL A 147 6.60 -5.29 -7.65
C VAL A 147 5.29 -4.58 -7.37
N SER A 148 4.22 -5.05 -8.00
CA SER A 148 2.86 -4.56 -7.75
C SER A 148 2.03 -5.64 -7.07
N ASN A 149 1.21 -5.26 -6.09
CA ASN A 149 0.20 -6.13 -5.49
C ASN A 149 -1.16 -6.05 -6.21
N ALA A 150 -1.18 -5.61 -7.47
CA ALA A 150 -2.37 -5.48 -8.29
C ALA A 150 -3.43 -4.50 -7.72
N SER A 151 -4.67 -4.60 -8.21
CA SER A 151 -5.82 -3.84 -7.70
C SER A 151 -6.62 -4.65 -6.68
N CYS A 152 -7.47 -3.96 -5.91
CA CYS A 152 -8.47 -4.60 -5.06
C CYS A 152 -9.39 -5.55 -5.86
N THR A 153 -9.83 -5.14 -7.04
CA THR A 153 -10.66 -5.96 -7.94
C THR A 153 -9.89 -7.19 -8.41
N THR A 154 -8.62 -7.06 -8.77
CA THR A 154 -7.78 -8.19 -9.18
C THR A 154 -7.56 -9.17 -8.03
N ASN A 155 -7.31 -8.68 -6.82
CA ASN A 155 -7.16 -9.53 -5.64
C ASN A 155 -8.46 -10.26 -5.25
N CYS A 156 -9.61 -9.71 -5.59
CA CYS A 156 -10.90 -10.38 -5.44
C CYS A 156 -11.10 -11.46 -6.53
N LEU A 157 -10.93 -11.08 -7.80
CA LEU A 157 -11.32 -11.93 -8.95
C LEU A 157 -10.33 -13.05 -9.20
N ALA A 158 -9.02 -12.79 -9.16
CA ALA A 158 -8.03 -13.75 -9.61
C ALA A 158 -7.99 -15.04 -8.77
N PRO A 159 -8.08 -15.04 -7.42
CA PRO A 159 -8.16 -16.27 -6.65
C PRO A 159 -9.40 -17.10 -6.96
N ILE A 160 -10.57 -16.46 -7.10
CA ILE A 160 -11.83 -17.17 -7.43
C ILE A 160 -11.71 -17.78 -8.82
N THR A 161 -11.24 -16.99 -9.80
CA THR A 161 -11.06 -17.46 -11.18
C THR A 161 -10.06 -18.63 -11.24
N LYS A 162 -8.98 -18.57 -10.46
CA LYS A 162 -8.01 -19.66 -10.38
C LYS A 162 -8.65 -20.96 -9.87
N VAL A 163 -9.44 -20.90 -8.81
CA VAL A 163 -10.14 -22.09 -8.28
C VAL A 163 -11.06 -22.68 -9.32
N VAL A 164 -11.84 -21.86 -10.02
CA VAL A 164 -12.75 -22.34 -11.08
C VAL A 164 -11.96 -22.94 -12.25
N LEU A 165 -10.90 -22.25 -12.69
CA LEU A 165 -10.06 -22.71 -13.79
C LEU A 165 -9.39 -24.06 -13.49
N ASP A 166 -8.82 -24.20 -12.30
CA ASP A 166 -8.07 -25.40 -11.91
C ASP A 166 -8.97 -26.63 -11.74
N ASN A 167 -10.24 -26.45 -11.40
CA ASN A 167 -11.15 -27.57 -11.12
C ASN A 167 -12.13 -27.89 -12.26
N PHE A 168 -12.55 -26.89 -13.04
CA PHE A 168 -13.62 -27.03 -14.04
C PHE A 168 -13.22 -26.57 -15.42
N GLY A 169 -12.13 -25.81 -15.56
CA GLY A 169 -11.78 -25.08 -16.78
C GLY A 169 -12.66 -23.86 -17.00
N ILE A 170 -12.21 -22.95 -17.84
CA ILE A 170 -12.95 -21.76 -18.27
C ILE A 170 -12.77 -21.61 -19.77
N VAL A 171 -13.85 -21.55 -20.52
CA VAL A 171 -13.83 -21.27 -21.97
C VAL A 171 -13.90 -19.77 -22.20
N GLU A 172 -14.87 -19.12 -21.56
CA GLU A 172 -15.07 -17.66 -21.63
C GLU A 172 -15.79 -17.18 -20.36
N GLY A 173 -15.78 -15.88 -20.12
CA GLY A 173 -16.44 -15.29 -18.96
C GLY A 173 -16.65 -13.79 -19.10
N LEU A 174 -17.65 -13.29 -18.38
CA LEU A 174 -17.91 -11.87 -18.18
C LEU A 174 -17.80 -11.54 -16.70
N MET A 175 -17.26 -10.36 -16.40
CA MET A 175 -17.13 -9.89 -15.02
C MET A 175 -17.96 -8.62 -14.82
N THR A 176 -18.78 -8.63 -13.77
CA THR A 176 -19.41 -7.43 -13.24
C THR A 176 -18.96 -7.24 -11.79
N THR A 177 -18.49 -6.06 -11.45
CA THR A 177 -18.10 -5.73 -10.07
C THR A 177 -19.09 -4.75 -9.45
N ILE A 178 -19.51 -5.04 -8.22
CA ILE A 178 -20.23 -4.12 -7.34
C ILE A 178 -19.22 -3.70 -6.28
N HIS A 179 -18.73 -2.47 -6.39
CA HIS A 179 -17.55 -2.03 -5.66
C HIS A 179 -17.89 -0.92 -4.66
N ALA A 180 -17.40 -1.03 -3.44
CA ALA A 180 -17.46 0.06 -2.48
C ALA A 180 -16.70 1.30 -2.99
N MET A 181 -17.13 2.49 -2.57
CA MET A 181 -16.40 3.73 -2.89
C MET A 181 -14.97 3.71 -2.33
N THR A 182 -14.06 4.30 -3.08
CA THR A 182 -12.66 4.46 -2.70
C THR A 182 -12.28 5.93 -2.61
N ALA A 183 -11.15 6.24 -1.97
CA ALA A 183 -10.69 7.61 -1.76
C ALA A 183 -10.39 8.40 -3.07
N THR A 184 -10.35 7.72 -4.22
CA THR A 184 -10.18 8.36 -5.53
C THR A 184 -11.48 8.92 -6.10
N GLN A 185 -12.62 8.52 -5.55
CA GLN A 185 -13.94 8.99 -5.94
C GLN A 185 -14.39 10.14 -5.01
N PRO A 186 -14.93 11.24 -5.53
CA PRO A 186 -15.55 12.26 -4.70
C PRO A 186 -16.73 11.67 -3.91
N THR A 187 -16.77 11.94 -2.62
CA THR A 187 -17.93 11.57 -1.76
C THR A 187 -19.03 12.61 -1.78
N VAL A 188 -18.72 13.78 -2.35
CA VAL A 188 -19.66 14.86 -2.69
C VAL A 188 -19.35 15.21 -4.14
N ASP A 189 -20.36 15.59 -4.93
CA ASP A 189 -20.20 15.94 -6.34
C ASP A 189 -18.97 16.83 -6.58
N GLY A 190 -18.09 16.40 -7.45
CA GLY A 190 -16.84 17.09 -7.71
C GLY A 190 -16.25 16.74 -9.09
N PRO A 191 -15.23 17.49 -9.54
CA PRO A 191 -14.66 17.27 -10.87
C PRO A 191 -13.96 15.92 -10.97
N SER A 192 -14.26 15.18 -12.03
CA SER A 192 -13.52 13.97 -12.41
C SER A 192 -12.67 14.24 -13.65
N LYS A 193 -11.45 13.67 -13.68
CA LYS A 193 -10.51 13.82 -14.81
C LYS A 193 -10.69 12.76 -15.89
N LYS A 194 -11.38 11.64 -15.57
CA LYS A 194 -11.49 10.49 -16.48
C LYS A 194 -12.90 10.33 -17.05
N ASP A 195 -13.88 10.20 -16.20
CA ASP A 195 -15.28 10.00 -16.57
C ASP A 195 -16.14 10.92 -15.71
N LEU A 196 -17.00 11.71 -16.34
CA LEU A 196 -17.86 12.67 -15.64
C LEU A 196 -18.78 12.00 -14.61
N ARG A 197 -19.13 10.73 -14.83
CA ARG A 197 -19.95 9.94 -13.88
C ARG A 197 -19.22 9.66 -12.58
N GLU A 198 -17.87 9.54 -12.61
CA GLU A 198 -17.05 9.36 -11.41
C GLU A 198 -17.01 10.61 -10.52
N GLY A 199 -17.49 11.75 -11.00
CA GLY A 199 -17.65 12.98 -10.23
C GLY A 199 -18.91 13.01 -9.35
N ARG A 200 -19.69 11.94 -9.37
CA ARG A 200 -20.94 11.79 -8.62
C ARG A 200 -20.77 10.68 -7.58
N ALA A 201 -21.12 11.03 -6.32
CA ALA A 201 -21.07 10.07 -5.21
C ALA A 201 -22.26 9.12 -5.20
#